data_6b9c52f1b007fbb5a2d1fbb63d3d6dd1
#
_entry.id   6b9c52f1b007fbb5a2d1fbb63d3d6dd1
#
_cell.length_a   1.000
_cell.length_b   1.000
_cell.length_c   1.000
_cell.angle_alpha   90.00
_cell.angle_beta   90.00
_cell.angle_gamma   90.00
#
_symmetry.space_group_name_H-M   'P 1'
#
loop_
_entity.id
_entity.type
_entity.pdbx_description
1 polymer ?
#
loop_
_entity_poly.entity_id
_entity_poly.type
_entity_poly.pdbx_seq_one_letter_code
_entity_poly.pdbx_strand_id
1 'polypeptide(L)'
;MIYNVQGAPLYVYTGGKLFDPAKPTAVFIHGVLNDHSVWILQTRYFANHGWNVLAVDLPGHGRSGGKAPASVQEAAQSIIALLDAAGVSKALLIGHSFGSLIALHATAENPSRVSQLMMVGTAYPMRVSPALLDSSLNDAQKAIQMVNVFSHSTLAPPPSALGPGTWLLGGSKA
;
A
#
# COMPACT_ATOMS: atom_id res chain seq x y z
N MET A 1 -1.00 14.71 2.07
CA MET A 1 0.02 15.24 2.99
C MET A 1 1.37 14.66 2.56
N ILE A 2 2.48 15.35 2.85
CA ILE A 2 3.82 14.84 2.50
C ILE A 2 4.67 14.85 3.77
N TYR A 3 5.34 13.73 4.03
CA TYR A 3 6.35 13.59 5.09
C TYR A 3 7.72 13.41 4.49
N ASN A 4 8.76 13.92 5.14
CA ASN A 4 10.14 13.58 4.78
C ASN A 4 10.49 12.27 5.49
N VAL A 5 10.67 11.21 4.74
CA VAL A 5 10.99 9.88 5.24
C VAL A 5 12.30 9.43 4.61
N GLN A 6 13.31 9.19 5.44
CA GLN A 6 14.64 8.75 4.98
C GLN A 6 15.25 9.64 3.88
N GLY A 7 14.99 10.96 3.95
CA GLY A 7 15.50 11.94 2.99
C GLY A 7 14.69 12.09 1.70
N ALA A 8 13.58 11.40 1.55
CA ALA A 8 12.68 11.50 0.40
C ALA A 8 11.27 11.92 0.81
N PRO A 9 10.54 12.65 -0.06
CA PRO A 9 9.14 13.01 0.18
C PRO A 9 8.24 11.78 0.03
N LEU A 10 7.54 11.41 1.09
CA LEU A 10 6.57 10.32 1.09
C LEU A 10 5.15 10.91 1.17
N TYR A 11 4.36 10.65 0.14
CA TYR A 11 2.97 11.09 0.09
C TYR A 11 2.06 10.14 0.86
N VAL A 12 1.12 10.72 1.62
CA VAL A 12 0.03 9.99 2.26
C VAL A 12 -1.31 10.68 2.02
N TYR A 13 -2.34 9.89 1.74
CA TYR A 13 -3.72 10.35 1.74
C TYR A 13 -4.33 10.12 3.13
N THR A 14 -5.04 11.12 3.65
CA THR A 14 -5.54 11.13 5.04
C THR A 14 -7.05 10.85 5.15
N GLY A 15 -7.65 10.26 4.10
CA GLY A 15 -9.10 10.07 4.07
C GLY A 15 -9.90 11.37 3.95
N GLY A 16 -9.24 12.50 3.64
CA GLY A 16 -9.86 13.83 3.53
C GLY A 16 -10.05 14.54 4.87
N LYS A 17 -9.40 14.07 5.94
CA LYS A 17 -9.45 14.69 7.28
C LYS A 17 -8.06 15.16 7.72
N LEU A 18 -8.04 16.13 8.60
CA LEU A 18 -6.81 16.55 9.28
C LEU A 18 -6.37 15.49 10.29
N PHE A 19 -5.06 15.38 10.48
CA PHE A 19 -4.47 14.52 11.51
C PHE A 19 -4.79 15.08 12.90
N ASP A 20 -5.23 14.21 13.82
CA ASP A 20 -5.57 14.53 15.20
C ASP A 20 -4.79 13.61 16.14
N PRO A 21 -3.82 14.11 16.91
CA PRO A 21 -2.97 13.29 17.79
C PRO A 21 -3.74 12.46 18.84
N ALA A 22 -4.98 12.82 19.13
CA ALA A 22 -5.82 12.11 20.10
C ALA A 22 -6.46 10.83 19.53
N LYS A 23 -6.43 10.65 18.21
CA LYS A 23 -7.08 9.52 17.53
C LYS A 23 -6.11 8.38 17.24
N PRO A 24 -6.60 7.13 17.27
CA PRO A 24 -5.81 6.01 16.78
C PRO A 24 -5.50 6.17 15.29
N THR A 25 -4.38 5.60 14.85
CA THR A 25 -3.91 5.73 13.47
C THR A 25 -3.96 4.39 12.75
N ALA A 26 -4.50 4.40 11.53
CA ALA A 26 -4.49 3.29 10.58
C ALA A 26 -3.60 3.64 9.38
N VAL A 27 -2.64 2.77 9.07
CA VAL A 27 -1.75 2.88 7.90
C VAL A 27 -2.21 1.88 6.86
N PHE A 28 -2.46 2.36 5.64
CA PHE A 28 -2.87 1.54 4.50
C PHE A 28 -1.72 1.42 3.50
N ILE A 29 -1.32 0.19 3.20
CA ILE A 29 -0.16 -0.14 2.37
C ILE A 29 -0.64 -0.89 1.14
N HIS A 30 -0.44 -0.29 -0.04
CA HIS A 30 -0.89 -0.84 -1.31
C HIS A 30 -0.03 -2.02 -1.80
N GLY A 31 -0.54 -2.74 -2.79
CA GLY A 31 0.16 -3.83 -3.48
C GLY A 31 1.11 -3.33 -4.58
N VAL A 32 1.76 -4.27 -5.26
CA VAL A 32 2.67 -3.97 -6.38
C VAL A 32 1.92 -3.22 -7.49
N LEU A 33 2.59 -2.26 -8.12
CA LEU A 33 2.08 -1.42 -9.23
C LEU A 33 0.82 -0.59 -8.90
N ASN A 34 0.57 -0.35 -7.62
CA ASN A 34 -0.57 0.44 -7.15
C ASN A 34 -0.10 1.72 -6.42
N ASP A 35 -1.05 2.49 -5.94
CA ASP A 35 -0.88 3.66 -5.10
C ASP A 35 -1.98 3.72 -4.03
N HIS A 36 -1.99 4.77 -3.19
CA HIS A 36 -2.99 4.97 -2.13
C HIS A 36 -4.44 4.91 -2.62
N SER A 37 -4.71 5.17 -3.91
CA SER A 37 -6.08 5.31 -4.43
C SER A 37 -6.87 4.00 -4.41
N VAL A 38 -6.19 2.84 -4.35
CA VAL A 38 -6.86 1.54 -4.18
C VAL A 38 -7.63 1.43 -2.87
N TRP A 39 -7.32 2.30 -1.91
CA TRP A 39 -7.92 2.34 -0.58
C TRP A 39 -8.97 3.45 -0.40
N ILE A 40 -9.43 4.10 -1.49
CA ILE A 40 -10.23 5.32 -1.41
C ILE A 40 -11.50 5.18 -0.55
N LEU A 41 -12.19 4.05 -0.61
CA LEU A 41 -13.41 3.82 0.17
C LEU A 41 -13.09 3.53 1.63
N GLN A 42 -12.14 2.64 1.88
CA GLN A 42 -11.73 2.22 3.22
C GLN A 42 -11.16 3.39 4.01
N THR A 43 -10.30 4.18 3.37
CA THR A 43 -9.68 5.35 4.00
C THR A 43 -10.70 6.40 4.42
N ARG A 44 -11.69 6.67 3.58
CA ARG A 44 -12.79 7.58 3.92
C ARG A 44 -13.66 7.03 5.04
N TYR A 45 -13.95 5.74 5.02
CA TYR A 45 -14.69 5.08 6.09
C TYR A 45 -13.98 5.25 7.43
N PHE A 46 -12.70 4.87 7.53
CA PHE A 46 -11.91 4.99 8.76
C PHE A 46 -11.82 6.44 9.24
N ALA A 47 -11.53 7.38 8.35
CA ALA A 47 -11.43 8.79 8.69
C ALA A 47 -12.73 9.38 9.24
N ASN A 48 -13.90 8.90 8.77
CA ASN A 48 -15.20 9.30 9.28
C ASN A 48 -15.63 8.53 10.54
N HIS A 49 -14.91 7.48 10.93
CA HIS A 49 -15.19 6.67 12.11
C HIS A 49 -14.11 6.79 13.20
N GLY A 50 -13.51 7.97 13.32
CA GLY A 50 -12.67 8.32 14.47
C GLY A 50 -11.19 7.89 14.34
N TRP A 51 -10.70 7.57 13.14
CA TRP A 51 -9.31 7.21 12.90
C TRP A 51 -8.55 8.31 12.19
N ASN A 52 -7.27 8.47 12.52
CA ASN A 52 -6.31 9.02 11.59
C ASN A 52 -6.01 7.99 10.51
N VAL A 53 -5.84 8.46 9.29
CA VAL A 53 -5.53 7.61 8.14
C VAL A 53 -4.24 8.07 7.50
N LEU A 54 -3.35 7.13 7.24
CA LEU A 54 -2.13 7.31 6.48
C LEU A 54 -2.11 6.26 5.35
N ALA A 55 -2.79 6.54 4.23
CA ALA A 55 -2.69 5.70 3.05
C ALA A 55 -1.48 6.15 2.23
N VAL A 56 -0.42 5.36 2.30
CA VAL A 56 0.89 5.71 1.75
C VAL A 56 0.98 5.40 0.26
N ASP A 57 1.62 6.28 -0.50
CA ASP A 57 2.31 5.89 -1.72
C ASP A 57 3.70 5.44 -1.31
N LEU A 58 4.05 4.17 -1.54
CA LEU A 58 5.38 3.66 -1.22
C LEU A 58 6.48 4.47 -1.93
N PRO A 59 7.72 4.50 -1.43
CA PRO A 59 8.81 5.19 -2.13
C PRO A 59 8.88 4.79 -3.60
N GLY A 60 9.04 5.76 -4.50
CA GLY A 60 9.06 5.53 -5.94
C GLY A 60 7.71 5.20 -6.59
N HIS A 61 6.59 5.29 -5.86
CA HIS A 61 5.25 5.05 -6.37
C HIS A 61 4.38 6.30 -6.27
N GLY A 62 3.40 6.41 -7.16
CA GLY A 62 2.36 7.45 -7.13
C GLY A 62 2.93 8.86 -7.04
N ARG A 63 2.69 9.54 -5.92
CA ARG A 63 3.13 10.92 -5.64
C ARG A 63 4.37 10.97 -4.73
N SER A 64 4.87 9.82 -4.28
CA SER A 64 6.07 9.74 -3.47
C SER A 64 7.32 9.84 -4.32
N GLY A 65 8.33 10.50 -3.78
CA GLY A 65 9.66 10.54 -4.36
C GLY A 65 10.53 9.36 -3.90
N GLY A 66 11.81 9.47 -4.22
CA GLY A 66 12.80 8.46 -3.86
C GLY A 66 12.83 7.26 -4.81
N LYS A 67 13.62 6.25 -4.43
CA LYS A 67 13.75 5.00 -5.18
C LYS A 67 12.77 3.96 -4.62
N ALA A 68 12.19 3.15 -5.50
CA ALA A 68 11.39 2.01 -5.08
C ALA A 68 12.22 1.05 -4.22
N PRO A 69 11.66 0.51 -3.11
CA PRO A 69 12.37 -0.41 -2.23
C PRO A 69 12.80 -1.67 -2.97
N ALA A 70 14.01 -2.13 -2.75
CA ALA A 70 14.53 -3.36 -3.36
C ALA A 70 14.08 -4.62 -2.62
N SER A 71 13.49 -4.47 -1.43
CA SER A 71 13.06 -5.61 -0.59
C SER A 71 11.84 -5.25 0.27
N VAL A 72 11.17 -6.28 0.80
CA VAL A 72 10.13 -6.15 1.81
C VAL A 72 10.66 -5.42 3.06
N GLN A 73 11.91 -5.71 3.43
CA GLN A 73 12.58 -5.12 4.58
C GLN A 73 12.72 -3.59 4.43
N GLU A 74 13.25 -3.12 3.30
CA GLU A 74 13.38 -1.68 3.04
C GLU A 74 12.02 -0.98 3.03
N ALA A 75 11.02 -1.60 2.40
CA ALA A 75 9.67 -1.07 2.41
C ALA A 75 9.09 -0.99 3.83
N ALA A 76 9.29 -2.01 4.66
CA ALA A 76 8.83 -2.02 6.05
C ALA A 76 9.53 -0.94 6.90
N GLN A 77 10.83 -0.73 6.70
CA GLN A 77 11.57 0.36 7.34
C GLN A 77 11.00 1.73 6.97
N SER A 78 10.58 1.91 5.71
CA SER A 78 9.93 3.17 5.29
C SER A 78 8.59 3.40 5.99
N ILE A 79 7.83 2.34 6.28
CA ILE A 79 6.57 2.44 7.05
C ILE A 79 6.85 2.85 8.51
N ILE A 80 7.84 2.23 9.16
CA ILE A 80 8.21 2.61 10.54
C ILE A 80 8.73 4.05 10.58
N ALA A 81 9.58 4.44 9.63
CA ALA A 81 10.06 5.82 9.54
C ALA A 81 8.93 6.83 9.23
N LEU A 82 7.88 6.42 8.50
CA LEU A 82 6.67 7.24 8.36
C LEU A 82 5.96 7.44 9.69
N LEU A 83 5.82 6.40 10.53
CA LEU A 83 5.23 6.55 11.85
C LEU A 83 6.02 7.55 12.70
N ASP A 84 7.36 7.50 12.65
CA ASP A 84 8.22 8.44 13.36
C ASP A 84 8.01 9.87 12.86
N ALA A 85 8.03 10.08 11.54
CA ALA A 85 7.83 11.38 10.92
C ALA A 85 6.43 11.96 11.19
N ALA A 86 5.43 11.10 11.37
CA ALA A 86 4.07 11.50 11.70
C ALA A 86 3.81 11.64 13.21
N GLY A 87 4.78 11.36 14.06
CA GLY A 87 4.64 11.38 15.52
C GLY A 87 3.70 10.28 16.05
N VAL A 88 3.57 9.17 15.33
CA VAL A 88 2.69 8.05 15.68
C VAL A 88 3.46 7.00 16.44
N SER A 89 3.16 6.83 17.72
CA SER A 89 3.82 5.81 18.55
C SER A 89 3.42 4.38 18.18
N LYS A 90 2.15 4.17 17.84
CA LYS A 90 1.58 2.85 17.55
C LYS A 90 0.42 2.96 16.56
N ALA A 91 0.37 2.07 15.55
CA ALA A 91 -0.65 2.08 14.51
C ALA A 91 -1.23 0.70 14.21
N LEU A 92 -2.46 0.68 13.67
CA LEU A 92 -3.00 -0.45 12.91
C LEU A 92 -2.35 -0.44 11.53
N LEU A 93 -1.72 -1.54 11.12
CA LEU A 93 -1.20 -1.72 9.76
C LEU A 93 -2.16 -2.56 8.92
N ILE A 94 -2.53 -2.04 7.76
CA ILE A 94 -3.43 -2.70 6.80
C ILE A 94 -2.69 -2.81 5.46
N GLY A 95 -2.35 -4.02 5.06
CA GLY A 95 -1.60 -4.26 3.82
C GLY A 95 -2.36 -5.14 2.84
N HIS A 96 -2.28 -4.82 1.55
CA HIS A 96 -2.83 -5.62 0.47
C HIS A 96 -1.71 -6.23 -0.37
N SER A 97 -1.82 -7.54 -0.67
CA SER A 97 -0.86 -8.24 -1.54
C SER A 97 0.59 -8.03 -1.05
N PHE A 98 1.49 -7.48 -1.86
CA PHE A 98 2.85 -7.10 -1.47
C PHE A 98 2.86 -6.22 -0.20
N GLY A 99 1.94 -5.26 -0.09
CA GLY A 99 1.78 -4.42 1.11
C GLY A 99 1.46 -5.22 2.37
N SER A 100 0.85 -6.40 2.25
CA SER A 100 0.59 -7.28 3.40
C SER A 100 1.86 -7.92 3.94
N LEU A 101 2.82 -8.27 3.07
CA LEU A 101 4.14 -8.76 3.48
C LEU A 101 4.97 -7.66 4.14
N ILE A 102 4.85 -6.42 3.65
CA ILE A 102 5.46 -5.24 4.26
C ILE A 102 4.92 -5.04 5.67
N ALA A 103 3.59 -5.06 5.83
CA ALA A 103 2.93 -4.91 7.13
C ALA A 103 3.32 -6.04 8.10
N LEU A 104 3.38 -7.28 7.61
CA LEU A 104 3.82 -8.44 8.39
C LEU A 104 5.26 -8.28 8.88
N HIS A 105 6.18 -7.91 7.98
CA HIS A 105 7.59 -7.72 8.33
C HIS A 105 7.77 -6.56 9.33
N ALA A 106 7.11 -5.42 9.07
CA ALA A 106 7.13 -4.28 10.00
C ALA A 106 6.63 -4.67 11.40
N THR A 107 5.59 -5.49 11.48
CA THR A 107 5.04 -6.00 12.74
C THR A 107 6.00 -6.93 13.45
N ALA A 108 6.63 -7.86 12.73
CA ALA A 108 7.58 -8.83 13.31
C ALA A 108 8.82 -8.15 13.90
N GLU A 109 9.38 -7.16 13.20
CA GLU A 109 10.57 -6.45 13.65
C GLU A 109 10.26 -5.37 14.70
N ASN A 110 9.04 -4.80 14.69
CA ASN A 110 8.66 -3.68 15.55
C ASN A 110 7.30 -3.91 16.23
N PRO A 111 7.12 -4.97 17.04
CA PRO A 111 5.81 -5.34 17.59
C PRO A 111 5.23 -4.27 18.53
N SER A 112 6.07 -3.48 19.19
CA SER A 112 5.65 -2.37 20.04
C SER A 112 5.00 -1.21 19.26
N ARG A 113 5.31 -1.07 17.96
CA ARG A 113 4.82 -0.01 17.08
C ARG A 113 3.52 -0.37 16.36
N VAL A 114 3.04 -1.61 16.50
CA VAL A 114 1.87 -2.12 15.79
C VAL A 114 0.79 -2.53 16.79
N SER A 115 -0.36 -1.87 16.73
CA SER A 115 -1.50 -2.20 17.60
C SER A 115 -2.28 -3.41 17.09
N GLN A 116 -2.44 -3.51 15.79
CA GLN A 116 -3.13 -4.58 15.08
C GLN A 116 -2.55 -4.72 13.68
N LEU A 117 -2.67 -5.91 13.10
CA LEU A 117 -2.25 -6.21 11.73
C LEU A 117 -3.46 -6.77 10.96
N MET A 118 -3.73 -6.18 9.79
CA MET A 118 -4.71 -6.68 8.84
C MET A 118 -4.03 -6.97 7.50
N MET A 119 -4.13 -8.21 7.04
CA MET A 119 -3.55 -8.66 5.77
C MET A 119 -4.65 -9.05 4.79
N VAL A 120 -4.65 -8.44 3.62
CA VAL A 120 -5.67 -8.61 2.58
C VAL A 120 -5.01 -9.18 1.33
N GLY A 121 -5.58 -10.25 0.77
CA GLY A 121 -5.06 -10.89 -0.44
C GLY A 121 -3.62 -11.40 -0.26
N THR A 122 -3.35 -12.05 0.86
CA THR A 122 -2.00 -12.49 1.27
C THR A 122 -1.75 -13.95 0.94
N ALA A 123 -0.51 -14.24 0.53
CA ALA A 123 0.04 -15.59 0.50
C ALA A 123 1.44 -15.59 1.13
N TYR A 124 1.81 -16.68 1.79
CA TYR A 124 3.16 -16.85 2.34
C TYR A 124 3.64 -18.30 2.16
N PRO A 125 4.72 -18.53 1.40
CA PRO A 125 5.45 -17.56 0.59
C PRO A 125 4.58 -17.05 -0.59
N MET A 126 4.74 -15.77 -0.92
CA MET A 126 4.09 -15.17 -2.10
C MET A 126 4.96 -15.44 -3.32
N ARG A 127 4.61 -16.50 -4.04
CA ARG A 127 5.37 -16.91 -5.24
C ARG A 127 4.97 -16.06 -6.43
N VAL A 128 5.97 -15.53 -7.13
CA VAL A 128 5.81 -14.83 -8.42
C VAL A 128 6.14 -15.82 -9.53
N SER A 129 5.30 -15.87 -10.57
CA SER A 129 5.53 -16.80 -11.68
C SER A 129 6.80 -16.41 -12.45
N PRO A 130 7.57 -17.40 -12.97
CA PRO A 130 8.74 -17.10 -13.80
C PRO A 130 8.41 -16.20 -15.01
N ALA A 131 7.24 -16.39 -15.62
CA ALA A 131 6.80 -15.58 -16.75
C ALA A 131 6.58 -14.12 -16.37
N LEU A 132 6.06 -13.84 -15.16
CA LEU A 132 5.90 -12.46 -14.68
C LEU A 132 7.25 -11.82 -14.35
N LEU A 133 8.18 -12.59 -13.75
CA LEU A 133 9.53 -12.10 -13.47
C LEU A 133 10.27 -11.76 -14.77
N ASP A 134 10.22 -12.64 -15.77
CA ASP A 134 10.82 -12.39 -17.08
C ASP A 134 10.20 -11.14 -17.74
N SER A 135 8.88 -11.06 -17.77
CA SER A 135 8.19 -9.89 -18.34
C SER A 135 8.54 -8.60 -17.59
N SER A 136 8.70 -8.63 -16.27
CA SER A 136 9.08 -7.44 -15.50
C SER A 136 10.45 -6.86 -15.86
N LEU A 137 11.33 -7.70 -16.38
CA LEU A 137 12.68 -7.29 -16.81
C LEU A 137 12.73 -6.88 -18.30
N ASN A 138 11.92 -7.51 -19.14
CA ASN A 138 12.07 -7.42 -20.59
C ASN A 138 10.89 -6.73 -21.30
N ASP A 139 9.71 -6.69 -20.67
CA ASP A 139 8.47 -6.11 -21.23
C ASP A 139 7.56 -5.62 -20.11
N ALA A 140 7.83 -4.42 -19.62
CA ALA A 140 7.09 -3.81 -18.50
C ALA A 140 5.58 -3.73 -18.77
N GLN A 141 5.15 -3.43 -20.00
CA GLN A 141 3.73 -3.37 -20.36
C GLN A 141 3.04 -4.71 -20.20
N LYS A 142 3.68 -5.78 -20.67
CA LYS A 142 3.16 -7.14 -20.51
C LYS A 142 3.09 -7.54 -19.04
N ALA A 143 4.10 -7.20 -18.24
CA ALA A 143 4.07 -7.45 -16.80
C ALA A 143 2.90 -6.75 -16.11
N ILE A 144 2.65 -5.48 -16.44
CA ILE A 144 1.51 -4.70 -15.94
C ILE A 144 0.18 -5.37 -16.32
N GLN A 145 0.03 -5.77 -17.58
CA GLN A 145 -1.18 -6.47 -18.05
C GLN A 145 -1.40 -7.80 -17.32
N MET A 146 -0.32 -8.58 -17.10
CA MET A 146 -0.39 -9.83 -16.35
C MET A 146 -0.87 -9.60 -14.92
N VAL A 147 -0.31 -8.62 -14.21
CA VAL A 147 -0.75 -8.28 -12.84
C VAL A 147 -2.22 -7.88 -12.84
N ASN A 148 -2.66 -7.04 -13.79
CA ASN A 148 -4.06 -6.62 -13.88
C ASN A 148 -5.01 -7.81 -14.10
N VAL A 149 -4.69 -8.68 -15.06
CA VAL A 149 -5.53 -9.86 -15.36
C VAL A 149 -5.61 -10.82 -14.18
N PHE A 150 -4.48 -11.13 -13.55
CA PHE A 150 -4.42 -12.10 -12.44
C PHE A 150 -4.92 -11.52 -11.09
N SER A 151 -5.10 -10.22 -10.99
CA SER A 151 -5.66 -9.59 -9.79
C SER A 151 -7.17 -9.70 -9.68
N HIS A 152 -7.85 -10.17 -10.72
CA HIS A 152 -9.30 -10.31 -10.74
C HIS A 152 -9.72 -11.78 -10.69
N SER A 153 -10.80 -12.06 -9.93
CA SER A 153 -11.41 -13.38 -9.94
C SER A 153 -12.11 -13.63 -11.28
N THR A 154 -11.92 -14.82 -11.85
CA THR A 154 -12.67 -15.27 -13.02
C THR A 154 -14.13 -15.62 -12.68
N LEU A 155 -14.44 -15.76 -11.38
CA LEU A 155 -15.79 -16.08 -10.88
C LEU A 155 -16.61 -14.84 -10.54
N ALA A 156 -15.99 -13.68 -10.45
CA ALA A 156 -16.68 -12.42 -10.20
C ALA A 156 -16.95 -11.70 -11.52
N PRO A 157 -18.14 -11.06 -11.70
CA PRO A 157 -18.35 -10.18 -12.83
C PRO A 157 -17.30 -9.05 -12.79
N PRO A 158 -16.87 -8.55 -13.96
CA PRO A 158 -15.97 -7.41 -14.01
C PRO A 158 -16.57 -6.25 -13.19
N PRO A 159 -15.75 -5.50 -12.45
CA PRO A 159 -16.23 -4.37 -11.66
C PRO A 159 -17.01 -3.41 -12.58
N SER A 160 -18.16 -2.93 -12.14
CA SER A 160 -18.94 -1.96 -12.91
C SER A 160 -18.13 -0.68 -13.13
N ALA A 161 -18.39 0.03 -14.21
CA ALA A 161 -17.68 1.23 -14.60
C ALA A 161 -17.63 2.35 -13.54
N LEU A 162 -18.42 2.24 -12.50
CA LEU A 162 -18.50 3.20 -11.38
C LEU A 162 -17.83 2.69 -10.09
N GLY A 163 -17.27 1.48 -10.10
CA GLY A 163 -16.58 0.91 -8.93
C GLY A 163 -15.12 1.34 -8.82
N PRO A 164 -14.58 1.49 -7.59
CA PRO A 164 -13.15 1.64 -7.40
C PRO A 164 -12.43 0.44 -8.04
N GLY A 165 -11.39 0.73 -8.82
CA GLY A 165 -10.62 -0.31 -9.51
C GLY A 165 -11.01 -0.55 -10.96
N THR A 166 -12.05 0.10 -11.50
CA THR A 166 -12.33 0.04 -12.94
C THR A 166 -11.21 0.65 -13.78
N TRP A 167 -10.45 1.57 -13.23
CA TRP A 167 -9.21 2.06 -13.85
C TRP A 167 -8.09 1.02 -13.92
N LEU A 168 -8.18 -0.08 -13.17
CA LEU A 168 -7.23 -1.20 -13.28
C LEU A 168 -7.33 -1.91 -14.62
N LEU A 169 -8.49 -1.83 -15.29
CA LEU A 169 -8.63 -2.30 -16.65
C LEU A 169 -7.99 -1.34 -17.68
N GLY A 170 -7.72 -0.11 -17.27
CA GLY A 170 -7.07 0.93 -18.09
C GLY A 170 -5.56 1.04 -17.91
N GLY A 171 -4.96 0.16 -17.14
CA GLY A 171 -3.53 0.14 -16.87
C GLY A 171 -3.19 0.53 -15.44
N SER A 172 -2.36 -0.25 -14.78
CA SER A 172 -1.70 0.16 -13.56
C SER A 172 -0.88 1.40 -13.86
N LYS A 173 -0.94 2.37 -13.00
CA LYS A 173 -0.04 3.51 -13.07
C LYS A 173 1.36 3.00 -12.74
N ALA A 174 2.22 2.97 -13.74
CA ALA A 174 3.63 2.81 -13.52
C ALA A 174 4.21 4.07 -12.91
#